data_1eb8ff57334f28a16ee8a1fec6d2e1f7
#
_entry.id   1eb8ff57334f28a16ee8a1fec6d2e1f7
#
_cell.length_a   1.000
_cell.length_b   1.000
_cell.length_c   1.000
_cell.angle_alpha   90.00
_cell.angle_beta   90.00
_cell.angle_gamma   90.00
#
_symmetry.space_group_name_H-M   'P 1'
#
loop_
_entity.id
_entity.type
_entity.pdbx_description
1 polymer ?
#
loop_
_entity_poly.entity_id
_entity_poly.type
_entity_poly.pdbx_seq_one_letter_code
_entity_poly.pdbx_strand_id
1 'polypeptide(L)'
;YAKILLFGEYGIINDAKGLSIPYNVYRGAFQPSAKADNAEKAKKSNASLGAFLAHLKMLRADGSLIPNLDLDRFEADINEGFFFDSSIPEGYGVGSSGALCAAIYDRYGIDTINPEENIDKDSIVKLKAIFGQMESYFHGKSSGLDPLICYLKLPILIHSKTDLGTVTIPEPGTGNGAIFLLNSGQPGETQPMVNIFMEKMKNKGFRRVMKEEFNKYNDACVAAFLKGDTK
;
A
#
# COMPACT_ATOMS: atom_id res chain seq x y z
N TYR A 1 -0.80 -1.82 -9.30
CA TYR A 1 -2.17 -2.26 -8.97
C TYR A 1 -2.61 -1.67 -7.64
N ALA A 2 -3.94 -1.69 -7.38
CA ALA A 2 -4.49 -1.49 -6.04
C ALA A 2 -4.13 -2.67 -5.11
N LYS A 3 -4.47 -2.55 -3.84
CA LYS A 3 -4.32 -3.62 -2.84
C LYS A 3 -5.58 -3.75 -1.98
N ILE A 4 -5.76 -4.90 -1.36
CA ILE A 4 -6.81 -5.13 -0.36
C ILE A 4 -6.14 -5.79 0.85
N LEU A 5 -6.39 -5.26 2.06
CA LEU A 5 -6.09 -5.93 3.31
C LEU A 5 -7.27 -6.83 3.65
N LEU A 6 -7.11 -8.15 3.47
CA LEU A 6 -8.16 -9.14 3.71
C LEU A 6 -8.38 -9.40 5.20
N PHE A 7 -7.29 -9.47 5.96
CA PHE A 7 -7.29 -9.78 7.40
C PHE A 7 -6.32 -8.88 8.14
N GLY A 8 -6.63 -8.59 9.39
CA GLY A 8 -5.74 -7.89 10.30
C GLY A 8 -5.95 -6.38 10.37
N GLU A 9 -7.04 -5.83 9.81
CA GLU A 9 -7.33 -4.39 9.88
C GLU A 9 -7.24 -3.87 11.31
N TYR A 10 -6.52 -2.77 11.51
CA TYR A 10 -6.09 -2.21 12.79
C TYR A 10 -5.24 -3.17 13.66
N GLY A 11 -5.52 -4.48 13.68
CA GLY A 11 -4.81 -5.47 14.47
C GLY A 11 -3.30 -5.51 14.16
N ILE A 12 -2.91 -5.33 12.91
CA ILE A 12 -1.50 -5.28 12.48
C ILE A 12 -0.71 -4.15 13.16
N ILE A 13 -1.37 -3.10 13.63
CA ILE A 13 -0.74 -2.02 14.40
C ILE A 13 -0.22 -2.57 15.74
N ASN A 14 -0.85 -3.61 16.27
CA ASN A 14 -0.54 -4.25 17.54
C ASN A 14 -0.15 -5.72 17.37
N ASP A 15 0.62 -6.01 16.34
CA ASP A 15 1.25 -7.31 16.04
C ASP A 15 0.26 -8.50 15.84
N ALA A 16 -1.00 -8.22 15.43
CA ALA A 16 -1.83 -9.27 14.86
C ALA A 16 -1.34 -9.64 13.46
N LYS A 17 -1.60 -10.88 13.03
CA LYS A 17 -1.35 -11.25 11.65
C LYS A 17 -2.22 -10.45 10.69
N GLY A 18 -1.68 -10.19 9.52
CA GLY A 18 -2.41 -9.59 8.42
C GLY A 18 -2.15 -10.33 7.12
N LEU A 19 -3.12 -10.31 6.24
CA LEU A 19 -2.96 -10.79 4.87
C LEU A 19 -3.47 -9.72 3.91
N SER A 20 -2.57 -9.23 3.08
CA SER A 20 -2.90 -8.27 2.04
C SER A 20 -2.59 -8.83 0.67
N ILE A 21 -3.46 -8.54 -0.29
CA ILE A 21 -3.36 -9.04 -1.66
C ILE A 21 -3.37 -7.90 -2.66
N PRO A 22 -2.70 -8.06 -3.81
CA PRO A 22 -2.86 -7.14 -4.93
C PRO A 22 -4.28 -7.26 -5.51
N TYR A 23 -4.83 -6.13 -5.97
CA TYR A 23 -6.15 -6.07 -6.58
C TYR A 23 -6.05 -5.42 -7.95
N ASN A 24 -6.05 -6.24 -8.99
CA ASN A 24 -5.73 -5.83 -10.37
C ASN A 24 -6.89 -5.19 -11.15
N VAL A 25 -8.09 -5.14 -10.58
CA VAL A 25 -9.24 -4.45 -11.19
C VAL A 25 -9.00 -2.95 -11.29
N TYR A 26 -8.35 -2.37 -10.27
CA TYR A 26 -7.92 -0.98 -10.29
C TYR A 26 -6.41 -0.86 -10.47
N ARG A 27 -6.00 0.08 -11.30
CA ARG A 27 -4.59 0.30 -11.63
C ARG A 27 -4.30 1.76 -11.93
N GLY A 28 -3.03 2.12 -11.86
CA GLY A 28 -2.52 3.41 -12.29
C GLY A 28 -1.20 3.25 -13.03
N ALA A 29 -0.92 4.20 -13.92
CA ALA A 29 0.32 4.28 -14.67
C ALA A 29 0.66 5.73 -15.03
N PHE A 30 1.93 6.04 -15.22
CA PHE A 30 2.35 7.32 -15.76
C PHE A 30 2.01 7.40 -17.25
N GLN A 31 1.38 8.51 -17.66
CA GLN A 31 1.03 8.79 -19.06
C GLN A 31 1.29 10.26 -19.41
N PRO A 32 1.64 10.57 -20.66
CA PRO A 32 1.67 11.96 -21.14
C PRO A 32 0.24 12.52 -21.22
N SER A 33 0.06 13.79 -20.89
CA SER A 33 -1.24 14.48 -20.87
C SER A 33 -1.98 14.47 -22.21
N ALA A 34 -1.25 14.33 -23.32
CA ALA A 34 -1.83 14.16 -24.65
C ALA A 34 -2.70 12.88 -24.79
N LYS A 35 -2.54 11.92 -23.89
CA LYS A 35 -3.35 10.68 -23.82
C LYS A 35 -4.42 10.72 -22.74
N ALA A 36 -4.63 11.87 -22.09
CA ALA A 36 -5.61 11.98 -21.03
C ALA A 36 -7.04 12.04 -21.57
N ASP A 37 -7.91 11.16 -21.09
CA ASP A 37 -9.34 11.23 -21.36
C ASP A 37 -9.99 12.46 -20.72
N ASN A 38 -9.36 13.02 -19.68
CA ASN A 38 -9.81 14.20 -18.95
C ASN A 38 -8.63 15.11 -18.61
N ALA A 39 -8.55 16.24 -19.30
CA ALA A 39 -7.46 17.22 -19.16
C ALA A 39 -7.39 17.83 -17.75
N GLU A 40 -8.53 18.06 -17.08
CA GLU A 40 -8.56 18.60 -15.72
C GLU A 40 -8.01 17.60 -14.69
N LYS A 41 -8.36 16.31 -14.84
CA LYS A 41 -7.80 15.20 -14.04
C LYS A 41 -6.28 15.12 -14.22
N ALA A 42 -5.79 15.20 -15.46
CA ALA A 42 -4.37 15.16 -15.76
C ALA A 42 -3.63 16.36 -15.12
N LYS A 43 -4.18 17.56 -15.23
CA LYS A 43 -3.62 18.78 -14.63
C LYS A 43 -3.56 18.69 -13.11
N LYS A 44 -4.63 18.23 -12.47
CA LYS A 44 -4.67 18.03 -11.00
C LYS A 44 -3.63 17.01 -10.55
N SER A 45 -3.53 15.87 -11.26
CA SER A 45 -2.55 14.83 -10.97
C SER A 45 -1.12 15.35 -11.14
N ASN A 46 -0.82 16.04 -12.23
CA ASN A 46 0.48 16.65 -12.49
C ASN A 46 0.88 17.67 -11.40
N ALA A 47 -0.04 18.53 -10.96
CA ALA A 47 0.20 19.46 -9.86
C ALA A 47 0.52 18.73 -8.53
N SER A 48 -0.19 17.63 -8.23
CA SER A 48 0.06 16.81 -7.05
C SER A 48 1.43 16.12 -7.12
N LEU A 49 1.85 15.67 -8.30
CA LEU A 49 3.20 15.13 -8.53
C LEU A 49 4.28 16.18 -8.29
N GLY A 50 4.06 17.44 -8.72
CA GLY A 50 4.98 18.55 -8.48
C GLY A 50 5.17 18.84 -6.99
N ALA A 51 4.08 18.83 -6.21
CA ALA A 51 4.16 19.00 -4.75
C ALA A 51 4.90 17.83 -4.08
N PHE A 52 4.67 16.60 -4.52
CA PHE A 52 5.39 15.44 -4.00
C PHE A 52 6.88 15.45 -4.39
N LEU A 53 7.22 15.83 -5.62
CA LEU A 53 8.61 16.04 -6.06
C LEU A 53 9.33 17.07 -5.18
N ALA A 54 8.69 18.21 -4.88
CA ALA A 54 9.27 19.22 -4.00
C ALA A 54 9.61 18.67 -2.61
N HIS A 55 8.73 17.82 -2.05
CA HIS A 55 8.99 17.13 -0.79
C HIS A 55 10.18 16.16 -0.90
N LEU A 56 10.26 15.35 -1.95
CA LEU A 56 11.40 14.43 -2.16
C LEU A 56 12.72 15.19 -2.35
N LYS A 57 12.71 16.34 -3.05
CA LYS A 57 13.89 17.22 -3.19
C LYS A 57 14.33 17.81 -1.85
N MET A 58 13.38 18.16 -0.98
CA MET A 58 13.69 18.62 0.38
C MET A 58 14.39 17.50 1.20
N LEU A 59 13.86 16.28 1.19
CA LEU A 59 14.47 15.12 1.85
C LEU A 59 15.86 14.78 1.28
N ARG A 60 16.08 14.97 -0.01
CA ARG A 60 17.41 14.81 -0.63
C ARG A 60 18.38 15.88 -0.13
N ALA A 61 17.95 17.13 -0.06
CA ALA A 61 18.80 18.25 0.34
C ALA A 61 19.24 18.15 1.80
N ASP A 62 18.43 17.61 2.69
CA ASP A 62 18.77 17.38 4.10
C ASP A 62 19.47 16.02 4.35
N GLY A 63 19.65 15.22 3.31
CA GLY A 63 20.32 13.92 3.38
C GLY A 63 19.48 12.79 3.98
N SER A 64 18.18 12.99 4.16
CA SER A 64 17.29 11.99 4.78
C SER A 64 16.55 11.10 3.77
N LEU A 65 16.63 11.39 2.47
CA LEU A 65 15.96 10.60 1.43
C LEU A 65 16.53 9.17 1.37
N ILE A 66 15.70 8.18 1.68
CA ILE A 66 16.11 6.77 1.68
C ILE A 66 16.22 6.19 0.25
N PRO A 67 15.21 6.35 -0.65
CA PRO A 67 15.33 5.79 -1.99
C PRO A 67 16.28 6.59 -2.87
N ASN A 68 17.08 5.87 -3.67
CA ASN A 68 17.87 6.50 -4.74
C ASN A 68 16.97 6.73 -5.96
N LEU A 69 16.53 7.98 -6.15
CA LEU A 69 15.59 8.38 -7.20
C LEU A 69 16.23 9.39 -8.16
N ASP A 70 15.99 9.23 -9.46
CA ASP A 70 16.29 10.24 -10.49
C ASP A 70 15.21 11.33 -10.45
N LEU A 71 15.37 12.28 -9.50
CA LEU A 71 14.41 13.37 -9.33
C LEU A 71 14.47 14.38 -10.49
N ASP A 72 15.57 14.44 -11.24
CA ASP A 72 15.72 15.35 -12.38
C ASP A 72 14.89 14.82 -13.56
N ARG A 73 14.93 13.52 -13.82
CA ARG A 73 14.04 12.86 -14.77
C ARG A 73 12.57 12.98 -14.34
N PHE A 74 12.28 12.85 -13.04
CA PHE A 74 10.92 13.02 -12.53
C PHE A 74 10.41 14.44 -12.78
N GLU A 75 11.23 15.46 -12.55
CA GLU A 75 10.91 16.85 -12.86
C GLU A 75 10.70 17.10 -14.34
N ALA A 76 11.55 16.55 -15.20
CA ALA A 76 11.42 16.66 -16.65
C ALA A 76 10.09 16.07 -17.14
N ASP A 77 9.74 14.87 -16.70
CA ASP A 77 8.46 14.23 -17.03
C ASP A 77 7.25 15.09 -16.58
N ILE A 78 7.29 15.68 -15.37
CA ILE A 78 6.23 16.59 -14.90
C ILE A 78 6.13 17.82 -15.80
N ASN A 79 7.26 18.42 -16.17
CA ASN A 79 7.31 19.61 -17.04
C ASN A 79 6.82 19.30 -18.47
N GLU A 80 7.03 18.08 -18.95
CA GLU A 80 6.47 17.58 -20.21
C GLU A 80 4.98 17.21 -20.10
N GLY A 81 4.38 17.37 -18.93
CA GLY A 81 2.97 17.14 -18.70
C GLY A 81 2.62 15.65 -18.43
N PHE A 82 3.57 14.82 -18.03
CA PHE A 82 3.24 13.49 -17.53
C PHE A 82 2.38 13.58 -16.27
N PHE A 83 1.44 12.67 -16.13
CA PHE A 83 0.57 12.55 -14.98
C PHE A 83 0.38 11.08 -14.59
N PHE A 84 -0.04 10.85 -13.36
CA PHE A 84 -0.41 9.51 -12.91
C PHE A 84 -1.89 9.28 -13.22
N ASP A 85 -2.16 8.55 -14.29
CA ASP A 85 -3.51 8.12 -14.64
C ASP A 85 -3.88 6.91 -13.80
N SER A 86 -4.92 7.06 -12.99
CA SER A 86 -5.35 6.04 -12.04
C SER A 86 -6.85 5.85 -12.04
N SER A 87 -7.27 4.59 -12.04
CA SER A 87 -8.63 4.16 -11.76
C SER A 87 -8.87 3.80 -10.29
N ILE A 88 -7.82 3.85 -9.45
CA ILE A 88 -7.88 3.48 -8.03
C ILE A 88 -8.64 4.57 -7.28
N PRO A 89 -9.78 4.25 -6.64
CA PRO A 89 -10.55 5.26 -5.92
C PRO A 89 -9.81 5.75 -4.67
N GLU A 90 -9.73 7.07 -4.53
CA GLU A 90 -9.09 7.72 -3.39
C GLU A 90 -10.00 7.68 -2.15
N GLY A 91 -9.43 7.39 -0.98
CA GLY A 91 -10.17 7.36 0.29
C GLY A 91 -10.98 6.09 0.55
N TYR A 92 -10.84 5.04 -0.27
CA TYR A 92 -11.56 3.76 -0.11
C TYR A 92 -10.70 2.63 0.48
N GLY A 93 -9.52 2.95 1.00
CA GLY A 93 -8.64 1.96 1.64
C GLY A 93 -7.98 0.95 0.70
N VAL A 94 -8.06 1.17 -0.61
CA VAL A 94 -7.53 0.26 -1.65
C VAL A 94 -6.13 0.64 -2.14
N GLY A 95 -5.44 1.56 -1.44
CA GLY A 95 -4.03 1.86 -1.64
C GLY A 95 -3.72 2.79 -2.81
N SER A 96 -4.50 3.88 -3.02
CA SER A 96 -4.23 4.86 -4.09
C SER A 96 -2.88 5.57 -3.92
N SER A 97 -2.55 6.06 -2.72
CA SER A 97 -1.24 6.65 -2.40
C SER A 97 -0.10 5.63 -2.53
N GLY A 98 -0.35 4.40 -2.06
CA GLY A 98 0.60 3.30 -2.18
C GLY A 98 0.93 2.96 -3.64
N ALA A 99 -0.07 2.92 -4.51
CA ALA A 99 0.14 2.67 -5.93
C ALA A 99 0.93 3.80 -6.62
N LEU A 100 0.71 5.05 -6.20
CA LEU A 100 1.49 6.19 -6.69
C LEU A 100 2.96 6.09 -6.25
N CYS A 101 3.22 5.82 -4.97
CA CYS A 101 4.60 5.63 -4.46
C CYS A 101 5.30 4.48 -5.19
N ALA A 102 4.62 3.35 -5.38
CA ALA A 102 5.14 2.22 -6.14
C ALA A 102 5.50 2.59 -7.58
N ALA A 103 4.62 3.31 -8.27
CA ALA A 103 4.85 3.74 -9.65
C ALA A 103 6.01 4.75 -9.78
N ILE A 104 6.19 5.64 -8.81
CA ILE A 104 7.32 6.58 -8.78
C ILE A 104 8.62 5.82 -8.56
N TYR A 105 8.66 4.88 -7.62
CA TYR A 105 9.85 4.06 -7.38
C TYR A 105 10.20 3.20 -8.59
N ASP A 106 9.21 2.57 -9.23
CA ASP A 106 9.37 1.76 -10.43
C ASP A 106 9.95 2.56 -11.61
N ARG A 107 9.45 3.79 -11.82
CA ARG A 107 9.82 4.61 -12.97
C ARG A 107 11.10 5.42 -12.79
N TYR A 108 11.35 5.92 -11.59
CA TYR A 108 12.44 6.86 -11.30
C TYR A 108 13.49 6.33 -10.33
N GLY A 109 13.36 5.10 -9.85
CA GLY A 109 14.38 4.45 -9.05
C GLY A 109 15.64 4.15 -9.89
N ILE A 110 16.84 4.42 -9.31
CA ILE A 110 18.13 4.17 -9.97
C ILE A 110 18.57 2.72 -9.72
N ASP A 111 18.51 2.27 -8.47
CA ASP A 111 18.91 0.92 -8.05
C ASP A 111 17.71 0.19 -7.46
N THR A 112 16.71 -0.09 -8.30
CA THR A 112 15.46 -0.72 -7.85
C THR A 112 15.66 -2.21 -7.58
N ILE A 113 14.98 -2.68 -6.53
CA ILE A 113 14.83 -4.12 -6.28
C ILE A 113 13.76 -4.64 -7.24
N ASN A 114 14.16 -5.52 -8.15
CA ASN A 114 13.26 -6.07 -9.18
C ASN A 114 12.23 -7.02 -8.55
N PRO A 115 10.92 -6.75 -8.69
CA PRO A 115 9.89 -7.63 -8.12
C PRO A 115 9.73 -8.98 -8.83
N GLU A 116 10.32 -9.15 -10.03
CA GLU A 116 10.27 -10.41 -10.80
C GLU A 116 11.38 -11.40 -10.41
N GLU A 117 12.36 -10.95 -9.63
CA GLU A 117 13.41 -11.80 -9.10
C GLU A 117 12.97 -12.45 -7.77
N ASN A 118 13.75 -13.44 -7.31
CA ASN A 118 13.50 -14.05 -6.00
C ASN A 118 13.84 -13.04 -4.89
N ILE A 119 12.81 -12.46 -4.28
CA ILE A 119 12.94 -11.42 -3.28
C ILE A 119 13.14 -12.04 -1.91
N ASP A 120 14.28 -11.76 -1.29
CA ASP A 120 14.57 -12.16 0.08
C ASP A 120 13.92 -11.23 1.12
N LYS A 121 13.96 -11.65 2.39
CA LYS A 121 13.38 -10.90 3.51
C LYS A 121 14.02 -9.52 3.69
N ASP A 122 15.32 -9.40 3.47
CA ASP A 122 16.05 -8.13 3.67
C ASP A 122 15.61 -7.12 2.60
N SER A 123 15.44 -7.55 1.37
CA SER A 123 14.89 -6.76 0.27
C SER A 123 13.46 -6.26 0.57
N ILE A 124 12.62 -7.12 1.13
CA ILE A 124 11.25 -6.74 1.55
C ILE A 124 11.30 -5.67 2.65
N VAL A 125 12.17 -5.83 3.65
CA VAL A 125 12.32 -4.87 4.74
C VAL A 125 12.85 -3.53 4.22
N LYS A 126 13.83 -3.57 3.29
CA LYS A 126 14.37 -2.36 2.63
C LYS A 126 13.29 -1.64 1.82
N LEU A 127 12.55 -2.34 0.98
CA LEU A 127 11.44 -1.77 0.21
C LEU A 127 10.39 -1.15 1.12
N LYS A 128 10.03 -1.84 2.20
CA LYS A 128 9.05 -1.34 3.18
C LYS A 128 9.51 -0.03 3.83
N ALA A 129 10.80 0.11 4.15
CA ALA A 129 11.34 1.35 4.70
C ALA A 129 11.31 2.50 3.67
N ILE A 130 11.72 2.23 2.44
CA ILE A 130 11.64 3.18 1.31
C ILE A 130 10.20 3.67 1.13
N PHE A 131 9.28 2.75 0.99
CA PHE A 131 7.87 3.06 0.77
C PHE A 131 7.21 3.74 1.97
N GLY A 132 7.62 3.38 3.19
CA GLY A 132 7.16 4.05 4.41
C GLY A 132 7.53 5.53 4.42
N GLN A 133 8.75 5.87 4.01
CA GLN A 133 9.16 7.28 3.89
C GLN A 133 8.35 8.00 2.82
N MET A 134 8.26 7.44 1.61
CA MET A 134 7.53 8.07 0.50
C MET A 134 6.06 8.29 0.83
N GLU A 135 5.39 7.29 1.37
CA GLU A 135 3.96 7.35 1.68
C GLU A 135 3.63 8.22 2.90
N SER A 136 4.61 8.47 3.78
CA SER A 136 4.45 9.38 4.92
C SER A 136 4.14 10.82 4.50
N TYR A 137 4.45 11.22 3.27
CA TYR A 137 4.02 12.49 2.70
C TYR A 137 2.49 12.67 2.72
N PHE A 138 1.74 11.61 2.42
CA PHE A 138 0.28 11.64 2.32
C PHE A 138 -0.42 11.48 3.69
N HIS A 139 0.21 10.77 4.62
CA HIS A 139 -0.43 10.31 5.86
C HIS A 139 0.32 10.72 7.13
N GLY A 140 1.38 11.52 7.02
CA GLY A 140 2.24 11.91 8.14
C GLY A 140 3.12 10.77 8.65
N LYS A 141 2.59 9.55 8.78
CA LYS A 141 3.33 8.34 9.14
C LYS A 141 2.74 7.14 8.42
N SER A 142 3.60 6.41 7.73
CA SER A 142 3.22 5.17 7.03
C SER A 142 4.08 3.99 7.44
N SER A 143 3.51 2.80 7.38
CA SER A 143 4.22 1.53 7.52
C SER A 143 4.94 1.08 6.25
N GLY A 144 4.60 1.65 5.10
CA GLY A 144 5.09 1.26 3.78
C GLY A 144 4.48 -0.03 3.23
N LEU A 145 3.48 -0.62 3.89
CA LEU A 145 2.87 -1.88 3.46
C LEU A 145 2.06 -1.73 2.18
N ASP A 146 1.25 -0.70 2.08
CA ASP A 146 0.39 -0.48 0.92
C ASP A 146 1.20 -0.34 -0.38
N PRO A 147 2.21 0.56 -0.47
CA PRO A 147 3.03 0.64 -1.66
C PRO A 147 3.90 -0.61 -1.88
N LEU A 148 4.33 -1.31 -0.83
CA LEU A 148 5.06 -2.56 -0.97
C LEU A 148 4.23 -3.60 -1.75
N ILE A 149 2.96 -3.79 -1.40
CA ILE A 149 2.07 -4.74 -2.06
C ILE A 149 1.74 -4.28 -3.48
N CYS A 150 1.51 -2.98 -3.67
CA CYS A 150 1.28 -2.40 -4.99
C CYS A 150 2.49 -2.62 -5.94
N TYR A 151 3.71 -2.54 -5.40
CA TYR A 151 4.95 -2.73 -6.13
C TYR A 151 5.23 -4.20 -6.45
N LEU A 152 5.23 -5.05 -5.41
CA LEU A 152 5.55 -6.48 -5.56
C LEU A 152 4.48 -7.23 -6.37
N LYS A 153 3.23 -6.78 -6.33
CA LYS A 153 2.08 -7.44 -6.98
C LYS A 153 1.88 -8.89 -6.49
N LEU A 154 2.32 -9.17 -5.27
CA LEU A 154 2.26 -10.49 -4.63
C LEU A 154 1.49 -10.39 -3.31
N PRO A 155 0.78 -11.45 -2.91
CA PRO A 155 0.18 -11.52 -1.59
C PRO A 155 1.26 -11.50 -0.51
N ILE A 156 1.05 -10.68 0.53
CA ILE A 156 1.97 -10.51 1.67
C ILE A 156 1.27 -10.98 2.93
N LEU A 157 1.87 -11.97 3.59
CA LEU A 157 1.52 -12.37 4.94
C LEU A 157 2.37 -11.57 5.93
N ILE A 158 1.71 -10.87 6.83
CA ILE A 158 2.30 -10.06 7.88
C ILE A 158 2.17 -10.84 9.18
N HIS A 159 3.29 -11.28 9.76
CA HIS A 159 3.32 -11.93 11.08
C HIS A 159 3.50 -10.93 12.21
N SER A 160 4.26 -9.87 11.94
CA SER A 160 4.51 -8.72 12.83
C SER A 160 5.00 -7.52 12.03
N LYS A 161 5.31 -6.41 12.71
CA LYS A 161 5.86 -5.20 12.07
C LYS A 161 7.18 -5.44 11.33
N THR A 162 7.95 -6.44 11.75
CA THR A 162 9.29 -6.75 11.22
C THR A 162 9.37 -8.13 10.57
N ASP A 163 8.35 -8.96 10.70
CA ASP A 163 8.29 -10.28 10.08
C ASP A 163 7.11 -10.34 9.10
N LEU A 164 7.44 -10.28 7.83
CA LEU A 164 6.50 -10.35 6.72
C LEU A 164 7.18 -11.03 5.51
N GLY A 165 6.38 -11.62 4.66
CA GLY A 165 6.87 -12.31 3.48
C GLY A 165 5.77 -12.58 2.45
N THR A 166 6.20 -12.95 1.26
CA THR A 166 5.27 -13.36 0.20
C THR A 166 4.67 -14.72 0.51
N VAL A 167 3.41 -14.91 0.12
CA VAL A 167 2.71 -16.19 0.25
C VAL A 167 1.93 -16.50 -1.02
N THR A 168 1.68 -17.78 -1.25
CA THR A 168 0.77 -18.21 -2.29
C THR A 168 -0.64 -18.28 -1.71
N ILE A 169 -1.61 -17.69 -2.38
CA ILE A 169 -3.03 -17.85 -2.06
C ILE A 169 -3.60 -19.02 -2.88
N PRO A 170 -4.56 -19.77 -2.35
CA PRO A 170 -5.23 -20.82 -3.09
C PRO A 170 -5.86 -20.27 -4.38
N GLU A 171 -5.74 -21.03 -5.46
CA GLU A 171 -6.50 -20.74 -6.68
C GLU A 171 -8.00 -20.78 -6.36
N PRO A 172 -8.81 -19.93 -7.03
CA PRO A 172 -10.26 -20.02 -6.92
C PRO A 172 -10.71 -21.43 -7.25
N GLY A 173 -11.12 -22.18 -6.24
CA GLY A 173 -11.56 -23.57 -6.43
C GLY A 173 -12.89 -23.61 -7.17
N THR A 174 -13.31 -24.85 -7.55
CA THR A 174 -14.63 -25.13 -8.11
C THR A 174 -15.77 -25.01 -7.07
N GLY A 175 -15.52 -24.37 -5.93
CA GLY A 175 -16.49 -24.18 -4.87
C GLY A 175 -17.53 -23.09 -5.21
N ASN A 176 -18.67 -23.13 -4.52
CA ASN A 176 -19.78 -22.20 -4.70
C ASN A 176 -19.58 -20.87 -3.94
N GLY A 177 -18.37 -20.57 -3.45
CA GLY A 177 -18.04 -19.33 -2.73
C GLY A 177 -17.43 -18.27 -3.63
N ALA A 178 -17.63 -17.00 -3.27
CA ALA A 178 -16.99 -15.86 -3.92
C ALA A 178 -16.64 -14.78 -2.89
N ILE A 179 -15.58 -14.01 -3.18
CA ILE A 179 -15.20 -12.83 -2.39
C ILE A 179 -15.67 -11.60 -3.16
N PHE A 180 -16.44 -10.74 -2.49
CA PHE A 180 -16.96 -9.51 -3.05
C PHE A 180 -16.34 -8.30 -2.34
N LEU A 181 -15.92 -7.31 -3.12
CA LEU A 181 -15.60 -5.98 -2.60
C LEU A 181 -16.88 -5.14 -2.62
N LEU A 182 -17.40 -4.83 -1.42
CA LEU A 182 -18.56 -3.96 -1.28
C LEU A 182 -18.09 -2.51 -1.13
N ASN A 183 -18.56 -1.65 -2.05
CA ASN A 183 -18.32 -0.22 -1.95
C ASN A 183 -19.25 0.39 -0.89
N SER A 184 -18.67 1.06 0.13
CA SER A 184 -19.43 1.75 1.20
C SER A 184 -20.20 2.99 0.70
N GLY A 185 -19.91 3.44 -0.52
CA GLY A 185 -20.54 4.62 -1.13
C GLY A 185 -19.93 5.96 -0.71
N GLN A 186 -19.06 5.97 0.30
CA GLN A 186 -18.38 7.19 0.78
C GLN A 186 -16.91 6.91 1.08
N PRO A 187 -16.00 7.85 0.75
CA PRO A 187 -14.61 7.75 1.15
C PRO A 187 -14.48 7.88 2.67
N GLY A 188 -13.51 7.21 3.25
CA GLY A 188 -13.18 7.28 4.67
C GLY A 188 -11.76 7.79 4.88
N GLU A 189 -11.55 8.50 5.99
CA GLU A 189 -10.22 8.89 6.42
C GLU A 189 -9.65 7.84 7.37
N THR A 190 -8.50 7.29 7.04
CA THR A 190 -7.87 6.22 7.84
C THR A 190 -7.37 6.75 9.18
N GLN A 191 -6.75 7.94 9.21
CA GLN A 191 -6.09 8.45 10.42
C GLN A 191 -7.04 8.66 11.62
N PRO A 192 -8.25 9.24 11.47
CA PRO A 192 -9.20 9.34 12.58
C PRO A 192 -9.58 7.98 13.17
N MET A 193 -9.76 6.97 12.32
CA MET A 193 -10.11 5.62 12.78
C MET A 193 -8.95 4.93 13.51
N VAL A 194 -7.72 5.11 13.03
CA VAL A 194 -6.50 4.66 13.72
C VAL A 194 -6.39 5.32 15.09
N ASN A 195 -6.65 6.63 15.18
CA ASN A 195 -6.59 7.36 16.46
C ASN A 195 -7.63 6.82 17.46
N ILE A 196 -8.85 6.55 17.01
CA ILE A 196 -9.90 5.93 17.85
C ILE A 196 -9.46 4.54 18.33
N PHE A 197 -8.88 3.72 17.44
CA PHE A 197 -8.37 2.41 17.81
C PHE A 197 -7.25 2.53 18.87
N MET A 198 -6.28 3.42 18.66
CA MET A 198 -5.18 3.64 19.60
C MET A 198 -5.66 4.16 20.96
N GLU A 199 -6.69 4.99 20.99
CA GLU A 199 -7.32 5.45 22.23
C GLU A 199 -7.99 4.29 22.99
N LYS A 200 -8.75 3.46 22.27
CA LYS A 200 -9.35 2.24 22.84
C LYS A 200 -8.29 1.26 23.38
N MET A 201 -7.13 1.17 22.71
CA MET A 201 -6.01 0.33 23.14
C MET A 201 -5.38 0.77 24.49
N LYS A 202 -5.66 1.98 25.00
CA LYS A 202 -5.28 2.39 26.36
C LYS A 202 -6.09 1.65 27.43
N ASN A 203 -7.29 1.18 27.11
CA ASN A 203 -8.14 0.39 28.03
C ASN A 203 -7.61 -1.04 28.14
N LYS A 204 -7.37 -1.51 29.38
CA LYS A 204 -6.86 -2.87 29.66
C LYS A 204 -7.81 -3.97 29.19
N GLY A 205 -9.12 -3.78 29.35
CA GLY A 205 -10.14 -4.74 28.92
C GLY A 205 -10.17 -4.88 27.39
N PHE A 206 -10.13 -3.76 26.67
CA PHE A 206 -10.08 -3.77 25.21
C PHE A 206 -8.81 -4.45 24.68
N ARG A 207 -7.64 -4.14 25.25
CA ARG A 207 -6.38 -4.83 24.90
C ARG A 207 -6.44 -6.34 25.09
N ARG A 208 -7.08 -6.79 26.20
CA ARG A 208 -7.25 -8.22 26.46
C ARG A 208 -8.10 -8.88 25.39
N VAL A 209 -9.26 -8.31 25.06
CA VAL A 209 -10.13 -8.81 23.98
C VAL A 209 -9.39 -8.87 22.64
N MET A 210 -8.65 -7.80 22.30
CA MET A 210 -7.85 -7.79 21.06
C MET A 210 -6.82 -8.92 21.05
N LYS A 211 -6.11 -9.14 22.16
CA LYS A 211 -5.03 -10.15 22.22
C LYS A 211 -5.58 -11.58 22.33
N GLU A 212 -6.58 -11.82 23.15
CA GLU A 212 -7.04 -13.18 23.50
C GLU A 212 -8.14 -13.68 22.55
N GLU A 213 -8.95 -12.78 21.98
CA GLU A 213 -10.07 -13.15 21.11
C GLU A 213 -9.80 -12.75 19.67
N PHE A 214 -9.62 -11.45 19.38
CA PHE A 214 -9.44 -10.98 18.00
C PHE A 214 -8.25 -11.67 17.32
N ASN A 215 -7.06 -11.63 17.93
CA ASN A 215 -5.87 -12.23 17.30
C ASN A 215 -6.06 -13.73 17.07
N LYS A 216 -6.66 -14.44 18.03
CA LYS A 216 -6.93 -15.87 17.92
C LYS A 216 -7.81 -16.21 16.71
N TYR A 217 -8.92 -15.50 16.54
CA TYR A 217 -9.83 -15.75 15.42
C TYR A 217 -9.29 -15.23 14.10
N ASN A 218 -8.66 -14.05 14.11
CA ASN A 218 -7.99 -13.51 12.93
C ASN A 218 -6.90 -14.46 12.40
N ASP A 219 -6.06 -15.01 13.29
CA ASP A 219 -5.01 -15.96 12.92
C ASP A 219 -5.59 -17.27 12.37
N ALA A 220 -6.70 -17.73 12.94
CA ALA A 220 -7.41 -18.91 12.45
C ALA A 220 -8.01 -18.66 11.05
N CYS A 221 -8.61 -17.50 10.81
CA CYS A 221 -9.14 -17.11 9.51
C CYS A 221 -8.03 -17.04 8.44
N VAL A 222 -6.89 -16.40 8.77
CA VAL A 222 -5.74 -16.34 7.87
C VAL A 222 -5.24 -17.76 7.53
N ALA A 223 -5.11 -18.63 8.54
CA ALA A 223 -4.64 -20.00 8.32
C ALA A 223 -5.62 -20.84 7.49
N ALA A 224 -6.93 -20.71 7.73
CA ALA A 224 -7.97 -21.40 6.96
C ALA A 224 -7.99 -20.90 5.50
N PHE A 225 -7.94 -19.57 5.30
CA PHE A 225 -7.89 -18.98 3.97
C PHE A 225 -6.70 -19.45 3.14
N LEU A 226 -5.49 -19.46 3.73
CA LEU A 226 -4.27 -19.93 3.05
C LEU A 226 -4.28 -21.45 2.72
N LYS A 227 -5.10 -22.24 3.42
CA LYS A 227 -5.33 -23.66 3.12
C LYS A 227 -6.45 -23.90 2.12
N GLY A 228 -7.21 -22.85 1.73
CA GLY A 228 -8.41 -23.00 0.92
C GLY A 228 -9.59 -23.59 1.68
N ASP A 229 -9.56 -23.60 3.01
CA ASP A 229 -10.65 -24.04 3.86
C ASP A 229 -11.65 -22.90 4.04
N THR A 230 -12.81 -23.03 3.40
CA THR A 230 -13.89 -22.03 3.39
C THR A 230 -15.11 -22.44 4.19
N LYS A 231 -14.99 -23.51 5.00
CA LYS A 231 -16.09 -24.05 5.84
C LYS A 231 -16.10 -23.45 7.23
#